data_c5ac86aacf431e042cdf68610130b4bd
#
_entry.id   c5ac86aacf431e042cdf68610130b4bd
#
_cell.length_a   1.000
_cell.length_b   1.000
_cell.length_c   1.000
_cell.angle_alpha   90.00
_cell.angle_beta   90.00
_cell.angle_gamma   90.00
#
_symmetry.space_group_name_H-M   'P 1'
#
loop_
_entity.id
_entity.type
_entity.pdbx_description
1 polymer ?
#
loop_
_entity_poly.entity_id
_entity_poly.type
_entity_poly.pdbx_seq_one_letter_code
_entity_poly.pdbx_strand_id
1 'polypeptide(L)'
;AVNEESIFVSDRANISSYPVFGAPVEIGDALVTAGFDIVEQANNHVFDKGITGITDTIRYWETSHPEVALLGIHDSAENAGEITTIRCKDVTFSLLNYTTTVNNEPYDELPDYAVDLLRTDQVISDVKKAKEISDMTIAFLHTGKEYSTEPDTEEKTFLQLLLHQGVDIAICAHSHTLQNFETLTDDSGHQMLVYYSL
;
A
#
# COMPACT_ATOMS: atom_id res chain seq x y z
N ALA A 1 3.13 9.54 -5.07
CA ALA A 1 2.86 8.54 -4.03
C ALA A 1 3.98 8.50 -3.01
N VAL A 2 3.68 8.05 -1.82
CA VAL A 2 4.66 7.82 -0.74
C VAL A 2 4.23 6.61 0.09
N ASN A 3 5.18 5.72 0.40
CA ASN A 3 5.01 4.71 1.44
C ASN A 3 5.27 5.38 2.81
N GLU A 4 4.19 5.60 3.59
CA GLU A 4 4.30 6.14 4.95
C GLU A 4 4.45 4.98 5.92
N GLU A 5 5.69 4.64 6.24
CA GLU A 5 6.04 3.44 7.02
C GLU A 5 5.99 3.69 8.53
N SER A 6 5.03 4.52 8.95
CA SER A 6 4.68 4.72 10.34
C SER A 6 3.17 4.91 10.48
N ILE A 7 2.63 4.68 11.67
CA ILE A 7 1.21 4.88 11.92
C ILE A 7 1.00 6.15 12.75
N PHE A 8 -0.03 6.94 12.42
CA PHE A 8 -0.30 8.18 13.14
C PHE A 8 -0.93 7.92 14.50
N VAL A 9 -0.63 8.81 15.45
CA VAL A 9 -1.23 8.82 16.77
C VAL A 9 -1.80 10.22 17.09
N SER A 10 -3.05 10.26 17.52
CA SER A 10 -3.72 11.50 17.91
C SER A 10 -3.25 11.99 19.30
N ASP A 11 -2.91 11.07 20.20
CA ASP A 11 -2.33 11.40 21.50
C ASP A 11 -0.81 11.46 21.41
N ARG A 12 -0.24 12.66 21.61
CA ARG A 12 1.21 12.88 21.57
C ARG A 12 2.00 12.06 22.59
N ALA A 13 1.36 11.54 23.65
CA ALA A 13 2.00 10.63 24.59
C ALA A 13 2.34 9.27 23.96
N ASN A 14 1.70 8.92 22.85
CA ASN A 14 1.92 7.67 22.11
C ASN A 14 2.96 7.80 20.98
N ILE A 15 3.54 8.99 20.79
CA ILE A 15 4.63 9.19 19.81
C ILE A 15 5.83 8.35 20.25
N SER A 16 6.35 7.55 19.32
CA SER A 16 7.51 6.69 19.56
C SER A 16 8.28 6.41 18.28
N SER A 17 9.55 6.04 18.45
CA SER A 17 10.45 5.62 17.38
C SER A 17 10.62 4.10 17.37
N TYR A 18 11.57 3.61 16.55
CA TYR A 18 11.93 2.19 16.47
C TYR A 18 11.99 1.51 17.85
N PRO A 19 11.48 0.28 17.99
CA PRO A 19 10.94 -0.60 16.93
C PRO A 19 9.42 -0.50 16.71
N VAL A 20 8.71 0.31 17.48
CA VAL A 20 7.24 0.45 17.44
C VAL A 20 6.91 1.91 17.16
N PHE A 21 6.67 2.20 15.89
CA PHE A 21 6.48 3.58 15.45
C PHE A 21 5.10 4.14 15.81
N GLY A 22 5.09 5.40 16.22
CA GLY A 22 3.90 6.21 16.37
C GLY A 22 4.25 7.64 15.95
N ALA A 23 3.79 8.05 14.78
CA ALA A 23 4.12 9.36 14.22
C ALA A 23 3.09 10.42 14.61
N PRO A 24 3.49 11.67 14.81
CA PRO A 24 2.55 12.77 14.99
C PRO A 24 1.82 13.05 13.68
N VAL A 25 0.53 13.40 13.75
CA VAL A 25 -0.31 13.65 12.57
C VAL A 25 0.22 14.78 11.67
N GLU A 26 1.02 15.69 12.20
CA GLU A 26 1.67 16.78 11.45
C GLU A 26 2.61 16.29 10.34
N ILE A 27 3.01 15.00 10.36
CA ILE A 27 3.73 14.36 9.24
C ILE A 27 2.85 14.39 7.98
N GLY A 28 1.56 14.14 8.11
CA GLY A 28 0.61 14.21 6.98
C GLY A 28 0.57 15.62 6.36
N ASP A 29 0.53 16.68 7.16
CA ASP A 29 0.58 18.07 6.65
C ASP A 29 1.89 18.32 5.86
N ALA A 30 3.00 17.74 6.33
CA ALA A 30 4.28 17.86 5.66
C ALA A 30 4.30 17.10 4.32
N LEU A 31 3.70 15.91 4.26
CA LEU A 31 3.57 15.13 3.02
C LEU A 31 2.73 15.87 1.97
N VAL A 32 1.59 16.43 2.36
CA VAL A 32 0.76 17.25 1.47
C VAL A 32 1.51 18.49 0.99
N THR A 33 2.23 19.19 1.90
CA THR A 33 3.06 20.34 1.53
C THR A 33 4.17 19.97 0.55
N ALA A 34 4.71 18.75 0.65
CA ALA A 34 5.71 18.22 -0.29
C ALA A 34 5.10 17.80 -1.64
N GLY A 35 3.76 17.77 -1.77
CA GLY A 35 3.05 17.46 -3.02
C GLY A 35 2.74 15.98 -3.23
N PHE A 36 2.60 15.22 -2.15
CA PHE A 36 2.12 13.84 -2.23
C PHE A 36 0.58 13.80 -2.23
N ASP A 37 0.01 13.14 -3.23
CA ASP A 37 -1.44 12.97 -3.41
C ASP A 37 -1.91 11.54 -3.11
N ILE A 38 -0.99 10.60 -2.96
CA ILE A 38 -1.24 9.18 -2.69
C ILE A 38 -0.35 8.75 -1.53
N VAL A 39 -0.97 8.15 -0.50
CA VAL A 39 -0.29 7.62 0.68
C VAL A 39 -0.57 6.13 0.80
N GLU A 40 0.48 5.34 0.76
CA GLU A 40 0.48 3.89 0.92
C GLU A 40 0.69 3.56 2.39
N GLN A 41 -0.27 2.86 3.00
CA GLN A 41 -0.24 2.57 4.43
C GLN A 41 -0.23 1.05 4.72
N ALA A 42 -0.44 0.18 3.72
CA ALA A 42 -0.22 -1.25 3.90
C ALA A 42 1.28 -1.55 3.92
N ASN A 43 1.86 -1.61 5.11
CA ASN A 43 3.27 -1.91 5.38
C ASN A 43 3.42 -2.71 6.67
N ASN A 44 4.65 -3.12 7.01
CA ASN A 44 4.89 -3.93 8.20
C ASN A 44 4.68 -3.18 9.53
N HIS A 45 4.73 -1.85 9.54
CA HIS A 45 4.53 -1.01 10.74
C HIS A 45 3.09 -0.52 10.94
N VAL A 46 2.17 -0.88 10.05
CA VAL A 46 0.78 -0.42 10.04
C VAL A 46 0.02 -0.71 11.35
N PHE A 47 0.40 -1.75 12.09
CA PHE A 47 -0.27 -2.17 13.34
C PHE A 47 0.56 -1.87 14.60
N ASP A 48 1.59 -1.06 14.52
CA ASP A 48 2.47 -0.70 15.63
C ASP A 48 1.74 -0.03 16.81
N LYS A 49 0.60 0.59 16.57
CA LYS A 49 -0.28 1.17 17.60
C LYS A 49 -1.66 0.51 17.66
N GLY A 50 -1.73 -0.73 17.17
CA GLY A 50 -2.98 -1.49 17.15
C GLY A 50 -4.05 -0.83 16.29
N ILE A 51 -5.30 -1.26 16.47
CA ILE A 51 -6.44 -0.72 15.72
C ILE A 51 -6.65 0.78 15.97
N THR A 52 -6.25 1.29 17.12
CA THR A 52 -6.35 2.72 17.43
C THR A 52 -5.46 3.55 16.48
N GLY A 53 -4.24 3.10 16.19
CA GLY A 53 -3.36 3.77 15.24
C GLY A 53 -3.95 3.80 13.84
N ILE A 54 -4.49 2.67 13.36
CA ILE A 54 -5.18 2.60 12.07
C ILE A 54 -6.36 3.59 12.03
N THR A 55 -7.22 3.57 13.05
CA THR A 55 -8.38 4.46 13.12
C THR A 55 -8.00 5.94 13.20
N ASP A 56 -6.96 6.27 13.97
CA ASP A 56 -6.46 7.65 14.07
C ASP A 56 -5.89 8.14 12.74
N THR A 57 -5.16 7.27 12.03
CA THR A 57 -4.60 7.58 10.70
C THR A 57 -5.69 7.82 9.67
N ILE A 58 -6.68 6.92 9.56
CA ILE A 58 -7.82 7.07 8.64
C ILE A 58 -8.56 8.38 8.93
N ARG A 59 -8.94 8.60 10.20
CA ARG A 59 -9.67 9.82 10.61
C ARG A 59 -8.89 11.09 10.28
N TYR A 60 -7.58 11.09 10.48
CA TYR A 60 -6.75 12.25 10.15
C TYR A 60 -6.84 12.58 8.66
N TRP A 61 -6.61 11.59 7.79
CA TRP A 61 -6.65 11.80 6.34
C TRP A 61 -8.04 12.24 5.87
N GLU A 62 -9.10 11.59 6.32
CA GLU A 62 -10.48 11.94 5.95
C GLU A 62 -10.90 13.33 6.38
N THR A 63 -10.43 13.80 7.55
CA THR A 63 -10.86 15.10 8.10
C THR A 63 -9.97 16.26 7.72
N SER A 64 -8.66 16.02 7.55
CA SER A 64 -7.69 17.09 7.30
C SER A 64 -7.30 17.20 5.83
N HIS A 65 -7.23 16.08 5.12
CA HIS A 65 -6.78 16.02 3.72
C HIS A 65 -7.58 15.00 2.89
N PRO A 66 -8.93 15.22 2.75
CA PRO A 66 -9.79 14.27 2.02
C PRO A 66 -9.49 14.18 0.52
N GLU A 67 -8.64 15.07 -0.01
CA GLU A 67 -8.14 15.03 -1.39
C GLU A 67 -7.03 13.99 -1.60
N VAL A 68 -6.41 13.50 -0.54
CA VAL A 68 -5.34 12.51 -0.60
C VAL A 68 -5.92 11.10 -0.70
N ALA A 69 -5.43 10.31 -1.63
CA ALA A 69 -5.79 8.90 -1.74
C ALA A 69 -5.01 8.08 -0.68
N LEU A 70 -5.69 7.72 0.41
CA LEU A 70 -5.16 6.80 1.42
C LEU A 70 -5.43 5.37 0.97
N LEU A 71 -4.40 4.51 0.99
CA LEU A 71 -4.46 3.14 0.50
C LEU A 71 -4.05 2.13 1.57
N GLY A 72 -4.64 0.94 1.48
CA GLY A 72 -4.17 -0.26 2.18
C GLY A 72 -4.62 -0.43 3.61
N ILE A 73 -5.39 0.53 4.19
CA ILE A 73 -6.00 0.42 5.52
C ILE A 73 -7.47 0.80 5.50
N HIS A 74 -8.26 0.16 6.37
CA HIS A 74 -9.72 0.30 6.39
C HIS A 74 -10.27 0.29 7.82
N ASP A 75 -11.35 1.04 8.03
CA ASP A 75 -12.07 1.12 9.30
C ASP A 75 -13.22 0.11 9.38
N SER A 76 -13.63 -0.48 8.24
CA SER A 76 -14.72 -1.42 8.14
C SER A 76 -14.54 -2.42 6.99
N ALA A 77 -15.22 -3.56 7.08
CA ALA A 77 -15.25 -4.55 6.02
C ALA A 77 -15.94 -4.06 4.73
N GLU A 78 -16.82 -3.07 4.82
CA GLU A 78 -17.46 -2.44 3.67
C GLU A 78 -16.44 -1.63 2.88
N ASN A 79 -15.66 -0.78 3.56
CA ASN A 79 -14.65 0.08 2.95
C ASN A 79 -13.48 -0.72 2.37
N ALA A 80 -13.09 -1.85 2.98
CA ALA A 80 -12.06 -2.75 2.47
C ALA A 80 -12.42 -3.41 1.11
N GLY A 81 -13.69 -3.40 0.73
CA GLY A 81 -14.14 -3.92 -0.57
C GLY A 81 -14.09 -2.91 -1.72
N GLU A 82 -13.83 -1.65 -1.43
CA GLU A 82 -13.82 -0.56 -2.40
C GLU A 82 -12.43 -0.41 -3.06
N ILE A 83 -12.44 -0.09 -4.36
CA ILE A 83 -11.20 0.18 -5.11
C ILE A 83 -11.04 1.68 -5.28
N THR A 84 -9.97 2.22 -4.74
CA THR A 84 -9.63 3.65 -4.89
C THR A 84 -9.25 3.95 -6.34
N THR A 85 -9.82 5.02 -6.88
CA THR A 85 -9.48 5.49 -8.23
C THR A 85 -9.04 6.95 -8.22
N ILE A 86 -8.11 7.28 -9.10
CA ILE A 86 -7.74 8.67 -9.41
C ILE A 86 -7.85 8.92 -10.91
N ARG A 87 -8.12 10.17 -11.27
CA ARG A 87 -8.14 10.59 -12.67
C ARG A 87 -7.02 11.58 -12.95
N CYS A 88 -6.18 11.25 -13.90
CA CYS A 88 -5.16 12.17 -14.39
C CYS A 88 -5.42 12.43 -15.88
N LYS A 89 -5.80 13.67 -16.21
CA LYS A 89 -6.25 14.05 -17.57
C LYS A 89 -7.43 13.18 -18.02
N ASP A 90 -7.22 12.36 -19.08
CA ASP A 90 -8.25 11.49 -19.65
C ASP A 90 -8.10 10.02 -19.26
N VAL A 91 -7.15 9.69 -18.36
CA VAL A 91 -6.90 8.33 -17.89
C VAL A 91 -7.35 8.18 -16.45
N THR A 92 -8.13 7.13 -16.18
CA THR A 92 -8.53 6.71 -14.84
C THR A 92 -7.62 5.58 -14.40
N PHE A 93 -7.04 5.71 -13.20
CA PHE A 93 -6.21 4.70 -12.58
C PHE A 93 -6.92 4.09 -11.38
N SER A 94 -6.93 2.78 -11.27
CA SER A 94 -7.20 2.09 -10.01
C SER A 94 -5.91 1.90 -9.24
N LEU A 95 -5.97 2.12 -7.92
CA LEU A 95 -4.83 2.04 -7.02
C LEU A 95 -5.07 0.90 -6.02
N LEU A 96 -4.11 0.00 -5.94
CA LEU A 96 -4.09 -1.13 -5.01
C LEU A 96 -2.84 -1.02 -4.14
N ASN A 97 -2.93 -1.32 -2.85
CA ASN A 97 -1.77 -1.34 -1.96
C ASN A 97 -1.83 -2.54 -1.03
N TYR A 98 -0.76 -3.32 -0.97
CA TYR A 98 -0.70 -4.56 -0.17
C TYR A 98 0.63 -4.68 0.58
N THR A 99 0.61 -5.37 1.72
CA THR A 99 1.82 -5.81 2.44
C THR A 99 1.85 -7.32 2.61
N THR A 100 3.04 -7.91 2.58
CA THR A 100 3.22 -9.35 2.86
C THR A 100 3.15 -9.65 4.34
N THR A 101 3.57 -8.71 5.20
CA THR A 101 3.66 -8.92 6.64
C THR A 101 3.24 -7.69 7.42
N VAL A 102 2.88 -7.90 8.67
CA VAL A 102 2.67 -6.88 9.68
C VAL A 102 3.52 -7.25 10.90
N ASN A 103 4.21 -6.30 11.50
CA ASN A 103 4.96 -6.52 12.73
C ASN A 103 3.99 -6.80 13.91
N ASN A 104 4.53 -7.27 15.03
CA ASN A 104 3.78 -7.51 16.27
C ASN A 104 2.77 -8.66 16.20
N GLU A 105 3.18 -9.81 15.65
CA GLU A 105 2.41 -11.06 15.79
C GLU A 105 2.26 -11.47 17.28
N PRO A 106 1.15 -12.13 17.68
CA PRO A 106 0.10 -12.67 16.81
C PRO A 106 -0.94 -11.63 16.38
N TYR A 107 -1.50 -11.80 15.19
CA TYR A 107 -2.49 -10.91 14.58
C TYR A 107 -3.91 -11.07 15.15
N ASP A 108 -4.07 -11.73 16.30
CA ASP A 108 -5.38 -12.07 16.88
C ASP A 108 -6.27 -10.83 17.15
N GLU A 109 -5.66 -9.65 17.27
CA GLU A 109 -6.33 -8.37 17.47
C GLU A 109 -6.48 -7.54 16.17
N LEU A 110 -5.87 -7.97 15.06
CA LEU A 110 -5.99 -7.30 13.76
C LEU A 110 -7.23 -7.81 13.02
N PRO A 111 -8.27 -6.99 12.84
CA PRO A 111 -9.42 -7.40 12.05
C PRO A 111 -9.03 -7.73 10.61
N ASP A 112 -9.60 -8.77 10.04
CA ASP A 112 -9.28 -9.25 8.67
C ASP A 112 -9.44 -8.20 7.58
N TYR A 113 -10.26 -7.17 7.83
CA TYR A 113 -10.52 -6.07 6.89
C TYR A 113 -9.57 -4.89 7.06
N ALA A 114 -8.86 -4.78 8.20
CA ALA A 114 -8.24 -3.51 8.58
C ALA A 114 -6.97 -3.17 7.78
N VAL A 115 -6.32 -4.18 7.17
CA VAL A 115 -5.10 -4.01 6.36
C VAL A 115 -5.16 -4.93 5.14
N ASP A 116 -4.83 -4.40 3.98
CA ASP A 116 -4.72 -5.18 2.76
C ASP A 116 -3.45 -6.04 2.77
N LEU A 117 -3.62 -7.30 3.16
CA LEU A 117 -2.56 -8.29 3.09
C LEU A 117 -2.45 -8.87 1.68
N LEU A 118 -1.23 -9.15 1.24
CA LEU A 118 -0.94 -9.74 -0.07
C LEU A 118 -1.38 -11.22 -0.12
N ARG A 119 -2.69 -11.44 -0.22
CA ARG A 119 -3.34 -12.76 -0.32
C ARG A 119 -3.80 -13.00 -1.75
N THR A 120 -3.42 -14.11 -2.35
CA THR A 120 -3.68 -14.43 -3.76
C THR A 120 -5.14 -14.24 -4.18
N ASP A 121 -6.10 -14.79 -3.41
CA ASP A 121 -7.52 -14.72 -3.77
C ASP A 121 -8.06 -13.28 -3.69
N GLN A 122 -7.62 -12.51 -2.69
CA GLN A 122 -7.99 -11.10 -2.54
C GLN A 122 -7.45 -10.27 -3.71
N VAL A 123 -6.16 -10.42 -4.01
CA VAL A 123 -5.52 -9.72 -5.13
C VAL A 123 -6.21 -9.99 -6.46
N ILE A 124 -6.53 -11.27 -6.77
CA ILE A 124 -7.26 -11.62 -7.99
C ILE A 124 -8.63 -10.95 -8.05
N SER A 125 -9.36 -10.94 -6.93
CA SER A 125 -10.67 -10.29 -6.84
C SER A 125 -10.58 -8.79 -7.08
N ASP A 126 -9.62 -8.13 -6.43
CA ASP A 126 -9.47 -6.68 -6.48
C ASP A 126 -8.96 -6.19 -7.84
N VAL A 127 -7.97 -6.87 -8.43
CA VAL A 127 -7.53 -6.55 -9.80
C VAL A 127 -8.66 -6.69 -10.80
N LYS A 128 -9.51 -7.74 -10.65
CA LYS A 128 -10.68 -7.89 -11.52
C LYS A 128 -11.64 -6.70 -11.40
N LYS A 129 -11.98 -6.27 -10.18
CA LYS A 129 -12.83 -5.08 -9.95
C LYS A 129 -12.16 -3.81 -10.50
N ALA A 130 -10.85 -3.62 -10.23
CA ALA A 130 -10.07 -2.48 -10.71
C ALA A 130 -10.17 -2.32 -12.23
N LYS A 131 -10.01 -3.41 -12.98
CA LYS A 131 -10.09 -3.42 -14.45
C LYS A 131 -11.49 -3.15 -15.01
N GLU A 132 -12.56 -3.32 -14.22
CA GLU A 132 -13.92 -2.99 -14.64
C GLU A 132 -14.21 -1.48 -14.56
N ILE A 133 -13.43 -0.72 -13.78
CA ILE A 133 -13.71 0.68 -13.44
C ILE A 133 -12.61 1.67 -13.84
N SER A 134 -11.47 1.19 -14.37
CA SER A 134 -10.33 2.04 -14.73
C SER A 134 -9.69 1.64 -16.06
N ASP A 135 -8.93 2.58 -16.61
CA ASP A 135 -8.15 2.37 -17.83
C ASP A 135 -6.82 1.66 -17.54
N MET A 136 -6.25 1.88 -16.36
CA MET A 136 -4.99 1.30 -15.91
C MET A 136 -5.04 0.96 -14.41
N THR A 137 -4.31 -0.08 -14.03
CA THR A 137 -4.19 -0.51 -12.62
C THR A 137 -2.76 -0.36 -12.15
N ILE A 138 -2.57 0.33 -11.01
CA ILE A 138 -1.29 0.45 -10.31
C ILE A 138 -1.38 -0.32 -9.00
N ALA A 139 -0.42 -1.23 -8.77
CA ALA A 139 -0.27 -1.95 -7.51
C ALA A 139 0.98 -1.49 -6.77
N PHE A 140 0.81 -1.04 -5.54
CA PHE A 140 1.88 -0.73 -4.61
C PHE A 140 2.05 -1.90 -3.64
N LEU A 141 3.28 -2.39 -3.50
CA LEU A 141 3.58 -3.58 -2.70
C LEU A 141 4.64 -3.27 -1.64
N HIS A 142 4.32 -3.54 -0.39
CA HIS A 142 5.31 -3.52 0.68
C HIS A 142 5.78 -4.95 0.94
N THR A 143 6.87 -5.34 0.26
CA THR A 143 7.33 -6.74 0.17
C THR A 143 8.82 -6.83 -0.11
N GLY A 144 9.37 -8.03 0.01
CA GLY A 144 10.78 -8.31 -0.24
C GLY A 144 11.60 -8.42 1.03
N LYS A 145 12.91 -8.39 0.89
CA LYS A 145 13.86 -8.55 1.98
C LYS A 145 14.58 -7.24 2.28
N GLU A 146 14.54 -6.80 3.54
CA GLU A 146 15.28 -5.62 4.00
C GLU A 146 16.77 -5.69 3.64
N TYR A 147 17.30 -4.56 3.18
CA TYR A 147 18.70 -4.35 2.82
C TYR A 147 19.22 -5.24 1.68
N SER A 148 18.30 -5.85 0.91
CA SER A 148 18.62 -6.57 -0.32
C SER A 148 18.66 -5.60 -1.50
N THR A 149 19.66 -5.76 -2.37
CA THR A 149 19.74 -5.01 -3.64
C THR A 149 19.08 -5.72 -4.82
N GLU A 150 18.55 -6.92 -4.56
CA GLU A 150 17.89 -7.75 -5.57
C GLU A 150 16.56 -8.27 -5.02
N PRO A 151 15.51 -8.31 -5.85
CA PRO A 151 14.21 -8.86 -5.47
C PRO A 151 14.31 -10.36 -5.17
N ASP A 152 13.57 -10.82 -4.17
CA ASP A 152 13.54 -12.22 -3.80
C ASP A 152 12.55 -13.05 -4.64
N THR A 153 12.48 -14.36 -4.35
CA THR A 153 11.64 -15.29 -5.12
C THR A 153 10.15 -15.08 -4.85
N GLU A 154 9.79 -14.74 -3.62
CA GLU A 154 8.40 -14.53 -3.22
C GLU A 154 7.85 -13.27 -3.89
N GLU A 155 8.58 -12.17 -3.82
CA GLU A 155 8.27 -10.92 -4.50
C GLU A 155 8.08 -11.14 -6.02
N LYS A 156 9.03 -11.82 -6.68
CA LYS A 156 8.91 -12.15 -8.11
C LYS A 156 7.68 -13.01 -8.42
N THR A 157 7.31 -13.92 -7.54
CA THR A 157 6.13 -14.77 -7.72
C THR A 157 4.84 -13.95 -7.68
N PHE A 158 4.72 -13.02 -6.73
CA PHE A 158 3.57 -12.11 -6.66
C PHE A 158 3.52 -11.15 -7.85
N LEU A 159 4.65 -10.63 -8.29
CA LEU A 159 4.70 -9.79 -9.49
C LEU A 159 4.26 -10.54 -10.75
N GLN A 160 4.62 -11.82 -10.89
CA GLN A 160 4.10 -12.66 -11.98
C GLN A 160 2.58 -12.87 -11.88
N LEU A 161 2.04 -13.05 -10.67
CA LEU A 161 0.59 -13.11 -10.46
C LEU A 161 -0.08 -11.81 -10.93
N LEU A 162 0.40 -10.64 -10.49
CA LEU A 162 -0.13 -9.33 -10.90
C LEU A 162 -0.10 -9.13 -12.40
N LEU A 163 1.02 -9.46 -13.06
CA LEU A 163 1.16 -9.43 -14.51
C LEU A 163 0.07 -10.26 -15.21
N HIS A 164 -0.12 -11.51 -14.78
CA HIS A 164 -1.12 -12.41 -15.37
C HIS A 164 -2.57 -11.96 -15.09
N GLN A 165 -2.82 -11.23 -14.01
CA GLN A 165 -4.12 -10.60 -13.76
C GLN A 165 -4.34 -9.32 -14.56
N GLY A 166 -3.28 -8.77 -15.17
CA GLY A 166 -3.33 -7.60 -16.06
C GLY A 166 -3.16 -6.26 -15.33
N VAL A 167 -2.35 -6.23 -14.28
CA VAL A 167 -1.84 -4.99 -13.68
C VAL A 167 -0.86 -4.34 -14.64
N ASP A 168 -0.88 -3.02 -14.75
CA ASP A 168 -0.06 -2.26 -15.70
C ASP A 168 1.24 -1.73 -15.10
N ILE A 169 1.20 -1.37 -13.81
CA ILE A 169 2.37 -0.84 -13.08
C ILE A 169 2.41 -1.48 -11.69
N ALA A 170 3.57 -1.99 -11.28
CA ALA A 170 3.84 -2.42 -9.92
C ALA A 170 5.01 -1.62 -9.34
N ILE A 171 4.83 -1.10 -8.14
CA ILE A 171 5.83 -0.32 -7.40
C ILE A 171 6.01 -0.97 -6.04
N CYS A 172 7.22 -1.46 -5.76
CA CYS A 172 7.50 -2.13 -4.50
C CYS A 172 8.35 -1.24 -3.58
N ALA A 173 8.23 -1.50 -2.28
CA ALA A 173 9.00 -0.89 -1.20
C ALA A 173 9.29 -1.96 -0.14
N HIS A 174 9.96 -1.62 0.96
CA HIS A 174 10.36 -2.44 2.11
C HIS A 174 11.86 -2.74 2.16
N SER A 175 12.54 -2.88 1.04
CA SER A 175 13.97 -3.27 1.06
C SER A 175 14.89 -2.20 1.68
N HIS A 176 14.45 -0.95 1.82
CA HIS A 176 15.25 0.22 2.23
C HIS A 176 16.51 0.42 1.39
N THR A 177 16.55 -0.17 0.21
CA THR A 177 17.63 -0.04 -0.78
C THR A 177 17.01 0.08 -2.16
N LEU A 178 17.57 0.95 -3.00
CA LEU A 178 17.12 1.03 -4.39
C LEU A 178 17.42 -0.28 -5.12
N GLN A 179 16.44 -0.77 -5.84
CA GLN A 179 16.58 -1.92 -6.73
C GLN A 179 16.30 -1.49 -8.18
N ASN A 180 16.49 -2.40 -9.13
CA ASN A 180 16.27 -2.13 -10.54
C ASN A 180 14.77 -1.99 -10.88
N PHE A 181 14.51 -1.66 -12.13
CA PHE A 181 13.18 -1.73 -12.75
C PHE A 181 13.26 -2.48 -14.06
N GLU A 182 12.15 -3.06 -14.47
CA GLU A 182 12.03 -3.73 -15.77
C GLU A 182 10.59 -3.73 -16.27
N THR A 183 10.40 -4.08 -17.54
CA THR A 183 9.08 -4.37 -18.11
C THR A 183 8.93 -5.87 -18.26
N LEU A 184 7.99 -6.46 -17.51
CA LEU A 184 7.60 -7.85 -17.65
C LEU A 184 6.55 -7.98 -18.76
N THR A 185 6.57 -9.13 -19.46
CA THR A 185 5.58 -9.43 -20.51
C THR A 185 5.06 -10.84 -20.31
N ASP A 186 3.73 -11.02 -20.36
CA ASP A 186 3.11 -12.33 -20.28
C ASP A 186 2.92 -12.99 -21.65
N ASP A 187 2.41 -14.23 -21.64
CA ASP A 187 2.18 -15.02 -22.88
C ASP A 187 1.12 -14.40 -23.82
N SER A 188 0.26 -13.50 -23.32
CA SER A 188 -0.73 -12.78 -24.11
C SER A 188 -0.17 -11.52 -24.79
N GLY A 189 1.03 -11.10 -24.40
CA GLY A 189 1.68 -9.87 -24.81
C GLY A 189 1.33 -8.65 -23.94
N HIS A 190 0.60 -8.86 -22.82
CA HIS A 190 0.39 -7.81 -21.83
C HIS A 190 1.72 -7.45 -21.16
N GLN A 191 1.94 -6.15 -20.92
CA GLN A 191 3.16 -5.63 -20.33
C GLN A 191 2.87 -4.92 -19.01
N MET A 192 3.70 -5.18 -18.01
CA MET A 192 3.67 -4.50 -16.71
C MET A 192 5.04 -3.87 -16.43
N LEU A 193 5.06 -2.57 -16.15
CA LEU A 193 6.25 -1.88 -15.65
C LEU A 193 6.41 -2.16 -14.15
N VAL A 194 7.57 -2.65 -13.75
CA VAL A 194 7.87 -3.00 -12.36
C VAL A 194 9.04 -2.17 -11.85
N TYR A 195 8.85 -1.52 -10.70
CA TYR A 195 9.90 -0.96 -9.85
C TYR A 195 10.05 -1.85 -8.62
N TYR A 196 11.15 -2.56 -8.50
CA TYR A 196 11.36 -3.53 -7.42
C TYR A 196 11.61 -2.89 -6.06
N SER A 197 12.16 -1.70 -5.99
CA SER A 197 12.18 -0.86 -4.81
C SER A 197 12.56 0.58 -5.15
N LEU A 198 11.76 1.51 -4.65
CA LEU A 198 11.99 2.95 -4.74
C LEU A 198 12.27 3.55 -3.36
#